data_9154d44960877ade1943079fe6a0b7ae
#
_entry.id   9154d44960877ade1943079fe6a0b7ae
#
_cell.length_a   1.000
_cell.length_b   1.000
_cell.length_c   1.000
_cell.angle_alpha   90.00
_cell.angle_beta   90.00
_cell.angle_gamma   90.00
#
_symmetry.space_group_name_H-M   'P 1'
#
loop_
_entity.id
_entity.type
_entity.pdbx_description
1 polymer ?
#
loop_
_entity_poly.entity_id
_entity_poly.type
_entity_poly.pdbx_seq_one_letter_code
_entity_poly.pdbx_strand_id
1 'polypeptide(L)'
;MATRLVSKIQQDILLLTLESDDGYPRLERAVLDALESEMGRLVESTALVGCLITGSERAFAAGAEISELAELGRGGGFVFARRGQRAMNVVANSRKRVVAAIRGFCFGGGLDLALACHARIATDDAFFAHPGGALGIITGWGGTQRLPRLIGKARAIEMFVTGRRVEAGEAQEIGLIREIVSADRLVDAAIKVARGES
;
A
#
# COMPACT_ATOMS: atom_id res chain seq x y z
N MET A 1 -19.00 3.67 -2.69
CA MET A 1 -18.29 4.96 -2.82
C MET A 1 -16.99 4.67 -3.53
N ALA A 2 -16.76 5.30 -4.69
CA ALA A 2 -15.62 4.96 -5.54
C ALA A 2 -14.32 5.59 -5.02
N THR A 3 -13.24 4.84 -5.06
CA THR A 3 -11.90 5.37 -4.82
C THR A 3 -11.31 5.87 -6.15
N ARG A 4 -10.60 6.97 -6.08
CA ARG A 4 -9.86 7.55 -7.22
C ARG A 4 -8.37 7.55 -6.90
N LEU A 5 -7.54 7.28 -7.90
CA LEU A 5 -6.11 7.51 -7.84
C LEU A 5 -5.83 8.87 -8.50
N VAL A 6 -5.46 9.85 -7.70
CA VAL A 6 -5.12 11.19 -8.17
C VAL A 6 -3.62 11.30 -8.31
N SER A 7 -3.13 11.72 -9.49
CA SER A 7 -1.72 11.90 -9.76
C SER A 7 -1.33 13.37 -9.86
N LYS A 8 -0.23 13.73 -9.22
CA LYS A 8 0.37 15.07 -9.26
C LYS A 8 1.89 14.94 -9.35
N ILE A 9 2.53 15.84 -10.04
CA ILE A 9 3.99 15.95 -10.00
C ILE A 9 4.35 17.05 -9.00
N GLN A 10 5.17 16.68 -8.02
CA GLN A 10 5.75 17.60 -7.06
C GLN A 10 7.26 17.59 -7.24
N GLN A 11 7.77 18.64 -7.87
CA GLN A 11 9.16 18.73 -8.33
C GLN A 11 9.48 17.58 -9.34
N ASP A 12 10.25 16.60 -8.96
CA ASP A 12 10.66 15.44 -9.76
C ASP A 12 10.08 14.11 -9.23
N ILE A 13 9.10 14.19 -8.32
CA ILE A 13 8.42 13.03 -7.72
C ILE A 13 6.98 12.93 -8.24
N LEU A 14 6.59 11.71 -8.65
CA LEU A 14 5.20 11.38 -8.93
C LEU A 14 4.48 11.11 -7.60
N LEU A 15 3.56 12.00 -7.23
CA LEU A 15 2.70 11.83 -6.06
C LEU A 15 1.38 11.20 -6.49
N LEU A 16 1.09 10.03 -5.96
CA LEU A 16 -0.14 9.27 -6.16
C LEU A 16 -0.96 9.29 -4.86
N THR A 17 -2.13 9.87 -4.89
CA THR A 17 -3.04 9.94 -3.73
C THR A 17 -4.26 9.08 -3.97
N LEU A 18 -4.51 8.15 -3.06
CA LEU A 18 -5.75 7.38 -3.00
C LEU A 18 -6.82 8.21 -2.28
N GLU A 19 -7.86 8.62 -3.00
CA GLU A 19 -8.93 9.46 -2.49
C GLU A 19 -10.27 8.73 -2.51
N SER A 20 -11.06 8.87 -1.46
CA SER A 20 -12.45 8.42 -1.39
C SER A 20 -13.28 9.41 -0.58
N ASP A 21 -14.56 9.53 -0.89
CA ASP A 21 -15.45 10.51 -0.24
C ASP A 21 -15.67 10.24 1.25
N ASP A 22 -15.51 8.99 1.69
CA ASP A 22 -15.64 8.58 3.10
C ASP A 22 -14.31 8.62 3.87
N GLY A 23 -13.20 8.90 3.18
CA GLY A 23 -11.86 8.93 3.76
C GLY A 23 -11.24 7.54 3.98
N TYR A 24 -11.83 6.47 3.44
CA TYR A 24 -11.32 5.10 3.51
C TYR A 24 -11.11 4.52 2.10
N PRO A 25 -10.04 4.90 1.41
CA PRO A 25 -9.77 4.42 0.05
C PRO A 25 -9.70 2.90 -0.02
N ARG A 26 -10.36 2.34 -1.04
CA ARG A 26 -10.35 0.90 -1.34
C ARG A 26 -9.68 0.65 -2.68
N LEU A 27 -9.01 -0.48 -2.79
CA LEU A 27 -8.32 -0.86 -4.01
C LEU A 27 -9.28 -1.65 -4.90
N GLU A 28 -10.11 -0.92 -5.62
CA GLU A 28 -11.01 -1.40 -6.66
C GLU A 28 -10.23 -1.69 -7.96
N ARG A 29 -10.85 -2.41 -8.89
CA ARG A 29 -10.28 -2.70 -10.21
C ARG A 29 -9.75 -1.45 -10.91
N ALA A 30 -10.56 -0.39 -10.95
CA ALA A 30 -10.19 0.86 -11.61
C ALA A 30 -8.94 1.51 -10.99
N VAL A 31 -8.79 1.42 -9.66
CA VAL A 31 -7.61 1.92 -8.93
C VAL A 31 -6.36 1.13 -9.28
N LEU A 32 -6.47 -0.20 -9.36
CA LEU A 32 -5.35 -1.07 -9.75
C LEU A 32 -4.89 -0.78 -11.19
N ASP A 33 -5.84 -0.62 -12.12
CA ASP A 33 -5.54 -0.32 -13.52
C ASP A 33 -4.89 1.09 -13.65
N ALA A 34 -5.38 2.08 -12.91
CA ALA A 34 -4.79 3.42 -12.84
C ALA A 34 -3.37 3.39 -12.25
N LEU A 35 -3.15 2.60 -11.18
CA LEU A 35 -1.83 2.42 -10.58
C LEU A 35 -0.83 1.84 -11.58
N GLU A 36 -1.20 0.80 -12.33
CA GLU A 36 -0.35 0.23 -13.36
C GLU A 36 0.01 1.25 -14.44
N SER A 37 -0.97 2.06 -14.89
CA SER A 37 -0.75 3.13 -15.86
C SER A 37 0.23 4.20 -15.36
N GLU A 38 0.04 4.69 -14.13
CA GLU A 38 0.92 5.70 -13.53
C GLU A 38 2.34 5.16 -13.27
N MET A 39 2.46 3.89 -12.92
CA MET A 39 3.77 3.25 -12.79
C MET A 39 4.48 3.10 -14.16
N GLY A 40 3.74 2.84 -15.23
CA GLY A 40 4.28 2.88 -16.60
C GLY A 40 4.81 4.28 -16.94
N ARG A 41 4.03 5.33 -16.68
CA ARG A 41 4.43 6.72 -16.86
C ARG A 41 5.68 7.09 -16.05
N LEU A 42 5.78 6.60 -14.80
CA LEU A 42 6.96 6.79 -13.97
C LEU A 42 8.22 6.21 -14.63
N VAL A 43 8.13 5.00 -15.16
CA VAL A 43 9.26 4.30 -15.78
C VAL A 43 9.73 5.00 -17.06
N GLU A 44 8.81 5.44 -17.90
CA GLU A 44 9.09 6.11 -19.19
C GLU A 44 9.63 7.53 -19.04
N SER A 45 9.26 8.22 -17.97
CA SER A 45 9.67 9.62 -17.75
C SER A 45 11.16 9.74 -17.42
N THR A 46 11.89 10.59 -18.10
CA THR A 46 13.27 10.94 -17.74
C THR A 46 13.35 12.01 -16.66
N ALA A 47 12.28 12.76 -16.44
CA ALA A 47 12.22 13.85 -15.47
C ALA A 47 11.83 13.40 -14.06
N LEU A 48 11.14 12.26 -13.93
CA LEU A 48 10.74 11.75 -12.64
C LEU A 48 11.82 10.82 -12.06
N VAL A 49 12.20 11.02 -10.80
CA VAL A 49 13.23 10.23 -10.12
C VAL A 49 12.66 9.20 -9.14
N GLY A 50 11.42 9.38 -8.71
CA GLY A 50 10.74 8.48 -7.76
C GLY A 50 9.23 8.69 -7.72
N CYS A 51 8.58 7.91 -6.88
CA CYS A 51 7.13 7.97 -6.65
C CYS A 51 6.82 7.90 -5.16
N LEU A 52 5.79 8.63 -4.77
CA LEU A 52 5.17 8.58 -3.45
C LEU A 52 3.73 8.14 -3.61
N ILE A 53 3.32 7.14 -2.84
CA ILE A 53 1.92 6.73 -2.75
C ILE A 53 1.42 7.06 -1.35
N THR A 54 0.27 7.73 -1.26
CA THR A 54 -0.38 8.09 0.00
C THR A 54 -1.89 7.91 -0.10
N GLY A 55 -2.56 8.00 1.02
CA GLY A 55 -4.02 7.96 1.10
C GLY A 55 -4.60 9.25 1.68
N SER A 56 -5.74 9.12 2.35
CA SER A 56 -6.40 10.19 3.09
C SER A 56 -5.77 10.40 4.48
N GLU A 57 -6.29 11.36 5.22
CA GLU A 57 -5.92 11.54 6.64
C GLU A 57 -6.34 10.36 7.53
N ARG A 58 -7.40 9.64 7.16
CA ARG A 58 -7.96 8.53 7.94
C ARG A 58 -7.37 7.18 7.61
N ALA A 59 -6.97 7.00 6.34
CA ALA A 59 -6.47 5.72 5.88
C ALA A 59 -5.51 5.89 4.69
N PHE A 60 -4.43 5.14 4.69
CA PHE A 60 -3.63 4.89 3.50
C PHE A 60 -4.46 4.11 2.48
N ALA A 61 -4.98 2.94 2.87
CA ALA A 61 -6.00 2.18 2.16
C ALA A 61 -6.63 1.13 3.09
N ALA A 62 -7.96 0.97 2.99
CA ALA A 62 -8.73 0.03 3.80
C ALA A 62 -8.72 -1.41 3.27
N GLY A 63 -8.10 -1.65 2.12
CA GLY A 63 -7.97 -2.96 1.50
C GLY A 63 -8.67 -3.07 0.15
N ALA A 64 -8.91 -4.29 -0.31
CA ALA A 64 -9.70 -4.56 -1.50
C ALA A 64 -11.18 -4.21 -1.26
N GLU A 65 -11.90 -3.86 -2.33
CA GLU A 65 -13.35 -3.67 -2.24
C GLU A 65 -14.06 -5.01 -2.00
N ILE A 66 -14.74 -5.13 -0.85
CA ILE A 66 -15.36 -6.39 -0.42
C ILE A 66 -16.52 -6.78 -1.32
N SER A 67 -17.25 -5.82 -1.89
CA SER A 67 -18.34 -6.10 -2.84
C SER A 67 -17.82 -6.78 -4.10
N GLU A 68 -16.68 -6.36 -4.63
CA GLU A 68 -16.03 -7.06 -5.76
C GLU A 68 -15.66 -8.51 -5.41
N LEU A 69 -15.25 -8.78 -4.16
CA LEU A 69 -14.96 -10.15 -3.70
C LEU A 69 -16.23 -10.99 -3.57
N ALA A 70 -17.31 -10.42 -3.09
CA ALA A 70 -18.60 -11.11 -2.92
C ALA A 70 -19.22 -11.52 -4.25
N GLU A 71 -18.97 -10.77 -5.32
CA GLU A 71 -19.48 -11.04 -6.68
C GLU A 71 -18.64 -12.08 -7.45
N LEU A 72 -17.51 -12.54 -6.91
CA LEU A 72 -16.65 -13.51 -7.57
C LEU A 72 -17.35 -14.88 -7.67
N GLY A 73 -17.71 -15.28 -8.91
CA GLY A 73 -18.13 -16.64 -9.21
C GLY A 73 -16.99 -17.66 -9.13
N ARG A 74 -17.28 -18.93 -9.47
CA ARG A 74 -16.26 -19.98 -9.52
C ARG A 74 -15.10 -19.58 -10.44
N GLY A 75 -13.87 -19.62 -9.92
CA GLY A 75 -12.64 -19.20 -10.63
C GLY A 75 -12.37 -17.69 -10.58
N GLY A 76 -13.30 -16.85 -10.20
CA GLY A 76 -13.11 -15.39 -10.11
C GLY A 76 -12.02 -15.00 -9.14
N GLY A 77 -11.87 -15.74 -8.02
CA GLY A 77 -10.82 -15.50 -7.04
C GLY A 77 -9.40 -15.58 -7.62
N PHE A 78 -9.16 -16.50 -8.56
CA PHE A 78 -7.87 -16.57 -9.26
C PHE A 78 -7.60 -15.32 -10.10
N VAL A 79 -8.60 -14.87 -10.89
CA VAL A 79 -8.48 -13.67 -11.73
C VAL A 79 -8.26 -12.43 -10.87
N PHE A 80 -9.02 -12.30 -9.79
CA PHE A 80 -8.88 -11.21 -8.82
C PHE A 80 -7.47 -11.19 -8.19
N ALA A 81 -6.99 -12.33 -7.71
CA ALA A 81 -5.66 -12.44 -7.12
C ALA A 81 -4.56 -12.09 -8.15
N ARG A 82 -4.64 -12.60 -9.37
CA ARG A 82 -3.67 -12.33 -10.45
C ARG A 82 -3.62 -10.84 -10.83
N ARG A 83 -4.77 -10.17 -10.87
CA ARG A 83 -4.83 -8.72 -11.13
C ARG A 83 -4.07 -7.94 -10.06
N GLY A 84 -4.42 -8.14 -8.79
CA GLY A 84 -3.73 -7.45 -7.71
C GLY A 84 -2.24 -7.80 -7.64
N GLN A 85 -1.86 -9.07 -7.83
CA GLN A 85 -0.44 -9.47 -7.92
C GLN A 85 0.31 -8.71 -9.01
N ARG A 86 -0.32 -8.53 -10.18
CA ARG A 86 0.29 -7.77 -11.29
C ARG A 86 0.53 -6.32 -10.89
N ALA A 87 -0.48 -5.64 -10.35
CA ALA A 87 -0.36 -4.26 -9.89
C ALA A 87 0.74 -4.10 -8.81
N MET A 88 0.74 -4.98 -7.79
CA MET A 88 1.78 -4.95 -6.75
C MET A 88 3.19 -5.25 -7.30
N ASN A 89 3.30 -6.13 -8.29
CA ASN A 89 4.60 -6.45 -8.90
C ASN A 89 5.12 -5.30 -9.75
N VAL A 90 4.27 -4.54 -10.44
CA VAL A 90 4.69 -3.33 -11.18
C VAL A 90 5.29 -2.31 -10.21
N VAL A 91 4.71 -2.12 -9.04
CA VAL A 91 5.27 -1.25 -7.98
C VAL A 91 6.60 -1.80 -7.47
N ALA A 92 6.64 -3.09 -7.08
CA ALA A 92 7.79 -3.70 -6.45
C ALA A 92 9.02 -3.83 -7.38
N ASN A 93 8.80 -3.97 -8.68
CA ASN A 93 9.85 -4.11 -9.68
C ASN A 93 10.25 -2.78 -10.33
N SER A 94 9.70 -1.65 -9.88
CA SER A 94 10.08 -0.35 -10.39
C SER A 94 11.57 -0.08 -10.15
N ARG A 95 12.29 0.39 -11.16
CA ARG A 95 13.69 0.82 -11.04
C ARG A 95 13.83 2.15 -10.29
N LYS A 96 12.76 2.93 -10.23
CA LYS A 96 12.69 4.17 -9.48
C LYS A 96 12.06 3.89 -8.12
N ARG A 97 12.53 4.54 -7.08
CA ARG A 97 12.03 4.29 -5.73
C ARG A 97 10.56 4.69 -5.62
N VAL A 98 9.77 3.79 -5.06
CA VAL A 98 8.38 4.02 -4.69
C VAL A 98 8.29 3.95 -3.17
N VAL A 99 7.75 4.97 -2.54
CA VAL A 99 7.63 5.08 -1.09
C VAL A 99 6.16 5.17 -0.71
N ALA A 100 5.74 4.41 0.29
CA ALA A 100 4.43 4.55 0.90
C ALA A 100 4.51 5.54 2.06
N ALA A 101 3.71 6.60 2.00
CA ALA A 101 3.49 7.55 3.08
C ALA A 101 2.15 7.24 3.75
N ILE A 102 2.20 6.72 4.97
CA ILE A 102 1.08 6.01 5.59
C ILE A 102 0.56 6.80 6.77
N ARG A 103 -0.74 7.07 6.76
CA ARG A 103 -1.48 7.65 7.88
C ARG A 103 -2.73 6.82 8.13
N GLY A 104 -3.11 6.65 9.42
CA GLY A 104 -4.30 5.90 9.81
C GLY A 104 -4.28 4.44 9.35
N PHE A 105 -5.37 3.95 8.79
CA PHE A 105 -5.52 2.52 8.43
C PHE A 105 -4.71 2.12 7.21
N CYS A 106 -3.94 1.02 7.33
CA CYS A 106 -3.23 0.36 6.24
C CYS A 106 -3.54 -1.15 6.29
N PHE A 107 -4.66 -1.57 5.68
CA PHE A 107 -5.25 -2.89 5.89
C PHE A 107 -5.32 -3.74 4.62
N GLY A 108 -5.17 -5.06 4.77
CA GLY A 108 -5.40 -6.04 3.71
C GLY A 108 -4.64 -5.73 2.42
N GLY A 109 -5.35 -5.51 1.31
CA GLY A 109 -4.77 -5.10 0.03
C GLY A 109 -4.01 -3.77 0.10
N GLY A 110 -4.39 -2.85 1.01
CA GLY A 110 -3.65 -1.62 1.27
C GLY A 110 -2.28 -1.90 1.90
N LEU A 111 -2.21 -2.86 2.83
CA LEU A 111 -0.93 -3.32 3.36
C LEU A 111 -0.11 -4.05 2.28
N ASP A 112 -0.75 -4.83 1.39
CA ASP A 112 -0.05 -5.45 0.25
C ASP A 112 0.59 -4.40 -0.67
N LEU A 113 -0.11 -3.28 -0.92
CA LEU A 113 0.43 -2.15 -1.69
C LEU A 113 1.60 -1.49 -0.96
N ALA A 114 1.47 -1.21 0.32
CA ALA A 114 2.55 -0.66 1.14
C ALA A 114 3.79 -1.58 1.16
N LEU A 115 3.58 -2.90 1.26
CA LEU A 115 4.63 -3.91 1.20
C LEU A 115 5.28 -4.03 -0.18
N ALA A 116 4.59 -3.66 -1.25
CA ALA A 116 5.15 -3.60 -2.59
C ALA A 116 6.05 -2.37 -2.79
N CYS A 117 5.87 -1.31 -2.02
CA CYS A 117 6.74 -0.13 -2.06
C CYS A 117 8.14 -0.44 -1.51
N HIS A 118 9.16 0.28 -1.98
CA HIS A 118 10.55 0.13 -1.57
C HIS A 118 10.77 0.55 -0.11
N ALA A 119 10.06 1.57 0.34
CA ALA A 119 10.07 2.02 1.73
C ALA A 119 8.67 2.41 2.20
N ARG A 120 8.47 2.43 3.51
CA ARG A 120 7.25 2.83 4.21
C ARG A 120 7.64 3.79 5.30
N ILE A 121 7.02 4.98 5.28
CA ILE A 121 7.11 6.01 6.33
C ILE A 121 5.70 6.19 6.86
N ALA A 122 5.54 6.34 8.14
CA ALA A 122 4.23 6.44 8.74
C ALA A 122 4.14 7.57 9.77
N THR A 123 2.94 7.98 10.08
CA THR A 123 2.64 8.79 11.26
C THR A 123 2.39 7.90 12.47
N ASP A 124 2.39 8.48 13.65
CA ASP A 124 2.18 7.79 14.93
C ASP A 124 0.76 7.19 15.07
N ASP A 125 -0.22 7.77 14.35
CA ASP A 125 -1.60 7.28 14.28
C ASP A 125 -1.82 6.15 13.26
N ALA A 126 -0.77 5.69 12.60
CA ALA A 126 -0.87 4.62 11.62
C ALA A 126 -0.97 3.23 12.28
N PHE A 127 -1.82 2.36 11.70
CA PHE A 127 -1.89 0.95 12.08
C PHE A 127 -2.06 0.02 10.90
N PHE A 128 -1.51 -1.18 11.08
CA PHE A 128 -1.34 -2.17 10.02
C PHE A 128 -2.04 -3.46 10.41
N ALA A 129 -2.78 -4.08 9.49
CA ALA A 129 -3.42 -5.37 9.72
C ALA A 129 -3.73 -6.13 8.42
N HIS A 130 -3.87 -7.45 8.56
CA HIS A 130 -4.50 -8.32 7.56
C HIS A 130 -5.76 -8.97 8.16
N PRO A 131 -6.90 -8.27 8.22
CA PRO A 131 -8.09 -8.75 8.92
C PRO A 131 -8.89 -9.83 8.14
N GLY A 132 -8.39 -10.29 7.00
CA GLY A 132 -9.05 -11.25 6.12
C GLY A 132 -9.43 -12.57 6.80
N GLY A 133 -8.68 -12.99 7.84
CA GLY A 133 -8.98 -14.20 8.61
C GLY A 133 -10.40 -14.21 9.20
N ALA A 134 -10.92 -13.06 9.62
CA ALA A 134 -12.30 -12.92 10.09
C ALA A 134 -13.35 -13.14 8.98
N LEU A 135 -12.94 -13.01 7.71
CA LEU A 135 -13.77 -13.25 6.54
C LEU A 135 -13.49 -14.61 5.88
N GLY A 136 -12.67 -15.47 6.52
CA GLY A 136 -12.26 -16.76 5.95
C GLY A 136 -11.34 -16.65 4.73
N ILE A 137 -10.68 -15.51 4.53
CA ILE A 137 -9.76 -15.28 3.41
C ILE A 137 -8.37 -14.87 3.91
N ILE A 138 -7.37 -15.13 3.08
CA ILE A 138 -6.01 -14.64 3.29
C ILE A 138 -5.65 -13.68 2.16
N THR A 139 -4.75 -12.74 2.41
CA THR A 139 -4.32 -11.80 1.38
C THR A 139 -3.76 -12.53 0.15
N GLY A 140 -4.21 -12.11 -1.03
CA GLY A 140 -3.88 -12.73 -2.31
C GLY A 140 -2.93 -11.91 -3.19
N TRP A 141 -2.58 -10.67 -2.80
CA TRP A 141 -1.82 -9.74 -3.65
C TRP A 141 -0.32 -9.67 -3.33
N GLY A 142 0.15 -10.63 -2.54
CA GLY A 142 1.57 -10.83 -2.27
C GLY A 142 2.02 -10.58 -0.84
N GLY A 143 1.11 -10.21 0.07
CA GLY A 143 1.41 -10.05 1.50
C GLY A 143 1.98 -11.31 2.12
N THR A 144 1.43 -12.49 1.77
CA THR A 144 1.96 -13.78 2.24
C THR A 144 3.42 -14.04 1.85
N GLN A 145 3.95 -13.30 0.88
CA GLN A 145 5.33 -13.42 0.43
C GLN A 145 6.21 -12.30 0.95
N ARG A 146 5.70 -11.05 0.95
CA ARG A 146 6.48 -9.86 1.30
C ARG A 146 6.57 -9.65 2.82
N LEU A 147 5.45 -9.79 3.54
CA LEU A 147 5.43 -9.56 4.99
C LEU A 147 6.39 -10.49 5.76
N PRO A 148 6.39 -11.83 5.54
CA PRO A 148 7.32 -12.72 6.26
C PRO A 148 8.81 -12.46 5.97
N ARG A 149 9.12 -11.92 4.79
CA ARG A 149 10.51 -11.54 4.45
C ARG A 149 10.95 -10.28 5.16
N LEU A 150 10.01 -9.43 5.52
CA LEU A 150 10.27 -8.13 6.16
C LEU A 150 10.32 -8.24 7.69
N ILE A 151 9.33 -8.88 8.32
CA ILE A 151 9.18 -8.91 9.80
C ILE A 151 9.41 -10.29 10.42
N GLY A 152 9.76 -11.28 9.60
CA GLY A 152 9.91 -12.67 10.03
C GLY A 152 8.61 -13.48 9.99
N LYS A 153 8.75 -14.80 9.84
CA LYS A 153 7.62 -15.71 9.64
C LYS A 153 6.65 -15.74 10.82
N ALA A 154 7.16 -15.77 12.05
CA ALA A 154 6.32 -15.90 13.25
C ALA A 154 5.35 -14.71 13.39
N ARG A 155 5.84 -13.49 13.28
CA ARG A 155 5.03 -12.27 13.37
C ARG A 155 4.04 -12.16 12.20
N ALA A 156 4.47 -12.51 10.99
CA ALA A 156 3.58 -12.51 9.83
C ALA A 156 2.43 -13.51 9.97
N ILE A 157 2.70 -14.72 10.43
CA ILE A 157 1.67 -15.75 10.70
C ILE A 157 0.69 -15.23 11.76
N GLU A 158 1.20 -14.67 12.86
CA GLU A 158 0.37 -14.08 13.91
C GLU A 158 -0.59 -13.02 13.30
N MET A 159 -0.08 -12.06 12.53
CA MET A 159 -0.90 -11.03 11.87
C MET A 159 -1.96 -11.64 10.94
N PHE A 160 -1.63 -12.66 10.16
CA PHE A 160 -2.59 -13.30 9.25
C PHE A 160 -3.67 -14.09 9.97
N VAL A 161 -3.32 -14.80 11.06
CA VAL A 161 -4.26 -15.67 11.78
C VAL A 161 -5.16 -14.87 12.71
N THR A 162 -4.59 -13.91 13.43
CA THR A 162 -5.35 -13.13 14.42
C THR A 162 -6.04 -11.92 13.81
N GLY A 163 -5.53 -11.39 12.68
CA GLY A 163 -5.97 -10.12 12.10
C GLY A 163 -5.71 -8.92 13.02
N ARG A 164 -4.86 -9.08 14.05
CA ARG A 164 -4.60 -7.99 15.01
C ARG A 164 -4.01 -6.77 14.33
N ARG A 165 -4.22 -5.64 14.95
CA ARG A 165 -3.58 -4.38 14.56
C ARG A 165 -2.16 -4.33 15.11
N VAL A 166 -1.24 -3.81 14.30
CA VAL A 166 0.12 -3.44 14.67
C VAL A 166 0.17 -1.92 14.62
N GLU A 167 0.44 -1.28 15.72
CA GLU A 167 0.58 0.17 15.81
C GLU A 167 1.93 0.65 15.27
N ALA A 168 2.06 1.95 14.98
CA ALA A 168 3.25 2.53 14.35
C ALA A 168 4.54 2.24 15.13
N GLY A 169 4.52 2.33 16.46
CA GLY A 169 5.67 2.02 17.32
C GLY A 169 6.15 0.60 17.15
N GLU A 170 5.26 -0.39 17.30
CA GLU A 170 5.57 -1.79 17.06
C GLU A 170 6.00 -2.02 15.59
N ALA A 171 5.33 -1.39 14.64
CA ALA A 171 5.66 -1.51 13.22
C ALA A 171 7.10 -1.06 12.91
N GLN A 172 7.59 -0.02 13.57
CA GLN A 172 8.97 0.41 13.47
C GLN A 172 9.93 -0.57 14.12
N GLU A 173 9.64 -1.04 15.33
CA GLU A 173 10.47 -2.00 16.07
C GLU A 173 10.67 -3.32 15.31
N ILE A 174 9.62 -3.82 14.66
CA ILE A 174 9.69 -5.07 13.89
C ILE A 174 10.19 -4.89 12.46
N GLY A 175 10.50 -3.66 12.03
CA GLY A 175 11.01 -3.34 10.69
C GLY A 175 9.93 -3.30 9.59
N LEU A 176 8.66 -3.24 9.97
CA LEU A 176 7.56 -3.08 8.99
C LEU A 176 7.61 -1.71 8.33
N ILE A 177 7.91 -0.67 9.08
CA ILE A 177 8.13 0.70 8.59
C ILE A 177 9.55 1.17 8.91
N ARG A 178 10.03 2.14 8.12
CA ARG A 178 11.37 2.72 8.28
C ARG A 178 11.44 3.69 9.46
N GLU A 179 10.46 4.61 9.53
CA GLU A 179 10.44 5.68 10.51
C GLU A 179 9.03 6.20 10.76
N ILE A 180 8.86 6.82 11.93
CA ILE A 180 7.65 7.54 12.32
C ILE A 180 7.97 9.04 12.26
N VAL A 181 7.10 9.79 11.61
CA VAL A 181 7.21 11.26 11.50
C VAL A 181 5.87 11.91 11.83
N SER A 182 5.89 13.19 12.16
CA SER A 182 4.65 13.97 12.32
C SER A 182 3.90 14.12 11.00
N ALA A 183 2.59 14.31 11.07
CA ALA A 183 1.72 14.35 9.89
C ALA A 183 2.11 15.46 8.88
N ASP A 184 2.52 16.61 9.36
CA ASP A 184 2.99 17.75 8.57
C ASP A 184 4.31 17.46 7.83
N ARG A 185 5.13 16.52 8.32
CA ARG A 185 6.40 16.14 7.73
C ARG A 185 6.34 14.88 6.85
N LEU A 186 5.20 14.18 6.83
CA LEU A 186 5.07 12.87 6.21
C LEU A 186 5.43 12.89 4.71
N VAL A 187 4.86 13.82 3.97
CA VAL A 187 5.09 13.94 2.51
C VAL A 187 6.54 14.31 2.22
N ASP A 188 7.10 15.28 2.93
CA ASP A 188 8.46 15.74 2.72
C ASP A 188 9.50 14.66 3.06
N ALA A 189 9.30 13.92 4.16
CA ALA A 189 10.14 12.80 4.53
C ALA A 189 10.11 11.69 3.46
N ALA A 190 8.91 11.36 2.98
CA ALA A 190 8.75 10.36 1.94
C ALA A 190 9.36 10.79 0.59
N ILE A 191 9.29 12.07 0.22
CA ILE A 191 9.95 12.62 -0.97
C ILE A 191 11.48 12.46 -0.87
N LYS A 192 12.08 12.80 0.27
CA LYS A 192 13.52 12.60 0.50
C LYS A 192 13.94 11.15 0.28
N VAL A 193 13.20 10.21 0.88
CA VAL A 193 13.48 8.78 0.71
C VAL A 193 13.28 8.34 -0.75
N ALA A 194 12.26 8.84 -1.45
CA ALA A 194 12.03 8.53 -2.85
C ALA A 194 13.18 9.02 -3.76
N ARG A 195 13.83 10.12 -3.40
CA ARG A 195 15.05 10.64 -4.07
C ARG A 195 16.32 9.88 -3.72
N GLY A 196 16.29 9.03 -2.69
CA GLY A 196 17.47 8.35 -2.19
C GLY A 196 18.30 9.17 -1.21
N GLU A 197 17.73 10.25 -0.70
CA GLU A 197 18.30 11.05 0.37
C GLU A 197 18.09 10.31 1.71
N SER A 198 19.10 10.26 2.56
CA SER A 198 19.08 9.60 3.88
C SER A 198 18.65 10.55 4.98
#